data_0080ea7d01dff835ef75c843a67d1b14
#
_entry.id   0080ea7d01dff835ef75c843a67d1b14
#
_cell.length_a   1.000
_cell.length_b   1.000
_cell.length_c   1.000
_cell.angle_alpha   90.00
_cell.angle_beta   90.00
_cell.angle_gamma   90.00
#
_symmetry.space_group_name_H-M   'P 1'
#
loop_
_entity.id
_entity.type
_entity.pdbx_description
1 polymer ?
#
loop_
_entity_poly.entity_id
_entity_poly.type
_entity_poly.pdbx_seq_one_letter_code
_entity_poly.pdbx_strand_id
1 'polypeptide(L)'
;MSADAIPSQIPYVGVGCIVVRDGKLLLVRNQRGFWSTPGGHLEFGESPDVCAARETFEETAVTVRNVEFVAITNDVLADVGKHYLTVWMRGDAEGDSAKVGDAAEIKEIGWFSPDDLPSPLHLYFENLMAGRCWPPSPGNVPFAVTPG
;
A
#
# COMPACT_ATOMS: atom_id res chain seq x y z
N MET A 1 -14.15 23.86 12.10
CA MET A 1 -14.26 22.55 12.79
C MET A 1 -13.98 22.76 14.27
N SER A 2 -14.89 22.34 15.12
CA SER A 2 -14.69 22.43 16.57
C SER A 2 -13.88 21.22 17.06
N ALA A 3 -12.84 21.48 17.86
CA ALA A 3 -12.04 20.40 18.47
C ALA A 3 -12.86 19.53 19.43
N ASP A 4 -13.96 20.07 19.97
CA ASP A 4 -14.83 19.38 20.92
C ASP A 4 -15.81 18.41 20.25
N ALA A 5 -15.89 18.41 18.92
CA ALA A 5 -16.83 17.63 18.13
C ALA A 5 -16.17 16.51 17.33
N ILE A 6 -15.11 15.88 17.88
CA ILE A 6 -14.45 14.74 17.21
C ILE A 6 -15.43 13.56 17.20
N PRO A 7 -15.78 13.03 16.01
CA PRO A 7 -16.69 11.89 15.92
C PRO A 7 -16.11 10.66 16.63
N SER A 8 -16.99 9.80 17.17
CA SER A 8 -16.58 8.53 17.78
C SER A 8 -16.00 7.55 16.75
N GLN A 9 -16.39 7.71 15.47
CA GLN A 9 -15.82 6.95 14.37
C GLN A 9 -15.10 7.93 13.45
N ILE A 10 -13.79 7.77 13.33
CA ILE A 10 -12.96 8.58 12.46
C ILE A 10 -12.22 7.65 11.48
N PRO A 11 -11.93 8.12 10.26
CA PRO A 11 -11.10 7.34 9.35
C PRO A 11 -9.70 7.16 9.90
N TYR A 12 -9.13 5.98 9.67
CA TYR A 12 -7.72 5.72 9.92
C TYR A 12 -6.90 6.20 8.72
N VAL A 13 -5.66 6.55 8.96
CA VAL A 13 -4.71 6.83 7.90
C VAL A 13 -3.83 5.61 7.70
N GLY A 14 -3.99 4.99 6.53
CA GLY A 14 -3.13 3.90 6.10
C GLY A 14 -2.08 4.42 5.12
N VAL A 15 -0.99 3.71 5.00
CA VAL A 15 0.06 3.99 4.01
C VAL A 15 0.38 2.70 3.27
N GLY A 16 0.26 2.72 1.95
CA GLY A 16 0.68 1.61 1.10
C GLY A 16 1.95 1.99 0.33
N CYS A 17 2.82 1.02 0.13
CA CYS A 17 4.05 1.23 -0.60
C CYS A 17 4.08 0.41 -1.89
N ILE A 18 4.08 1.09 -3.02
CA ILE A 18 4.26 0.48 -4.32
C ILE A 18 5.76 0.24 -4.51
N VAL A 19 6.20 -0.98 -4.28
CA VAL A 19 7.61 -1.35 -4.34
C VAL A 19 7.91 -1.91 -5.72
N VAL A 20 8.78 -1.22 -6.44
CA VAL A 20 9.05 -1.53 -7.84
C VAL A 20 10.46 -2.10 -8.01
N ARG A 21 10.57 -3.12 -8.84
CA ARG A 21 11.83 -3.70 -9.28
C ARG A 21 11.66 -4.37 -10.63
N ASP A 22 12.47 -3.97 -11.60
CA ASP A 22 12.44 -4.54 -12.95
C ASP A 22 11.03 -4.55 -13.56
N GLY A 23 10.25 -3.49 -13.32
CA GLY A 23 8.87 -3.37 -13.80
C GLY A 23 7.86 -4.23 -13.08
N LYS A 24 8.23 -4.89 -11.99
CA LYS A 24 7.34 -5.71 -11.17
C LYS A 24 7.07 -5.06 -9.82
N LEU A 25 5.94 -5.44 -9.23
CA LEU A 25 5.49 -4.97 -7.93
C LEU A 25 5.66 -6.06 -6.89
N LEU A 26 6.17 -5.68 -5.72
CA LEU A 26 6.21 -6.57 -4.56
C LEU A 26 4.85 -6.54 -3.88
N LEU A 27 4.20 -7.68 -3.80
CA LEU A 27 2.91 -7.81 -3.14
C LEU A 27 2.99 -8.79 -1.98
N VAL A 28 2.15 -8.56 -0.99
CA VAL A 28 2.01 -9.40 0.19
C VAL A 28 0.60 -9.96 0.24
N ARG A 29 0.46 -11.20 0.69
CA ARG A 29 -0.82 -11.84 0.93
C ARG A 29 -1.05 -11.89 2.43
N ASN A 30 -2.17 -11.33 2.89
CA ASN A 30 -2.48 -11.34 4.32
C ASN A 30 -3.07 -12.68 4.76
N GLN A 31 -3.30 -12.86 6.07
CA GLN A 31 -3.81 -14.10 6.61
C GLN A 31 -5.24 -14.42 6.15
N ARG A 32 -5.99 -13.43 5.67
CA ARG A 32 -7.32 -13.62 5.10
C ARG A 32 -7.26 -14.00 3.62
N GLY A 33 -6.07 -14.04 3.02
CA GLY A 33 -5.87 -14.45 1.63
C GLY A 33 -5.92 -13.34 0.60
N PHE A 34 -5.96 -12.08 1.01
CA PHE A 34 -6.00 -10.93 0.11
C PHE A 34 -4.61 -10.40 -0.18
N TRP A 35 -4.39 -10.05 -1.44
CA TRP A 35 -3.13 -9.48 -1.91
C TRP A 35 -3.18 -7.96 -1.94
N SER A 36 -2.09 -7.34 -1.54
CA SER A 36 -1.90 -5.89 -1.61
C SER A 36 -0.41 -5.56 -1.62
N THR A 37 -0.12 -4.28 -1.73
CA THR A 37 1.24 -3.79 -1.46
C THR A 37 1.55 -3.93 0.03
N PRO A 38 2.84 -3.93 0.41
CA PRO A 38 3.19 -3.71 1.81
C PRO A 38 2.60 -2.39 2.31
N GLY A 39 2.25 -2.35 3.57
CA GLY A 39 1.70 -1.14 4.17
C GLY A 39 1.12 -1.37 5.55
N GLY A 40 0.67 -0.30 6.17
CA GLY A 40 0.08 -0.34 7.49
C GLY A 40 -0.36 1.02 7.96
N HIS A 41 -0.61 1.13 9.25
CA HIS A 41 -1.08 2.38 9.84
C HIS A 41 0.07 3.40 9.98
N LEU A 42 -0.25 4.64 9.63
CA LEU A 42 0.64 5.76 9.93
C LEU A 42 0.69 5.93 11.46
N GLU A 43 1.89 5.93 12.02
CA GLU A 43 2.08 6.13 13.45
C GLU A 43 2.21 7.61 13.80
N PHE A 44 1.86 7.95 15.04
CA PHE A 44 1.96 9.32 15.52
C PHE A 44 3.37 9.88 15.31
N GLY A 45 3.44 11.04 14.65
CA GLY A 45 4.71 11.73 14.38
C GLY A 45 5.50 11.19 13.20
N GLU A 46 5.01 10.15 12.53
CA GLU A 46 5.68 9.54 11.39
C GLU A 46 5.20 10.20 10.09
N SER A 47 6.10 10.42 9.14
CA SER A 47 5.73 10.87 7.80
C SER A 47 5.35 9.67 6.92
N PRO A 48 4.52 9.86 5.86
CA PRO A 48 4.10 8.75 5.01
C PRO A 48 5.24 8.01 4.30
N ASP A 49 6.30 8.72 3.91
CA ASP A 49 7.46 8.09 3.28
C ASP A 49 8.23 7.19 4.25
N VAL A 50 8.39 7.63 5.49
CA VAL A 50 9.02 6.83 6.54
C VAL A 50 8.15 5.61 6.88
N CYS A 51 6.84 5.80 6.98
CA CYS A 51 5.89 4.71 7.22
C CYS A 51 5.96 3.66 6.11
N ALA A 52 5.96 4.09 4.86
CA ALA A 52 6.04 3.19 3.71
C ALA A 52 7.31 2.34 3.76
N ALA A 53 8.44 2.95 4.05
CA ALA A 53 9.73 2.24 4.14
C ALA A 53 9.75 1.28 5.33
N ARG A 54 9.24 1.69 6.47
CA ARG A 54 9.19 0.87 7.70
C ARG A 54 8.31 -0.36 7.51
N GLU A 55 7.08 -0.17 7.04
CA GLU A 55 6.13 -1.27 6.83
C GLU A 55 6.64 -2.25 5.77
N THR A 56 7.24 -1.74 4.70
CA THR A 56 7.81 -2.61 3.66
C THR A 56 8.91 -3.49 4.25
N PHE A 57 9.81 -2.91 5.04
CA PHE A 57 10.89 -3.66 5.66
C PHE A 57 10.36 -4.70 6.68
N GLU A 58 9.41 -4.30 7.52
CA GLU A 58 8.81 -5.20 8.51
C GLU A 58 8.15 -6.41 7.86
N GLU A 59 7.42 -6.19 6.77
CA GLU A 59 6.63 -7.24 6.13
C GLU A 59 7.42 -8.10 5.14
N THR A 60 8.44 -7.53 4.48
CA THR A 60 9.11 -8.19 3.35
C THR A 60 10.64 -8.22 3.45
N ALA A 61 11.22 -7.59 4.47
CA ALA A 61 12.68 -7.42 4.63
C ALA A 61 13.33 -6.63 3.48
N VAL A 62 12.54 -5.95 2.66
CA VAL A 62 13.04 -5.13 1.55
C VAL A 62 13.24 -3.69 2.01
N THR A 63 14.41 -3.13 1.72
CA THR A 63 14.68 -1.71 1.87
C THR A 63 14.26 -1.00 0.59
N VAL A 64 13.53 0.10 0.72
CA VAL A 64 13.11 0.91 -0.42
C VAL A 64 13.84 2.25 -0.42
N ARG A 65 14.09 2.78 -1.62
CA ARG A 65 14.71 4.08 -1.85
C ARG A 65 13.83 4.94 -2.74
N ASN A 66 14.10 6.25 -2.72
CA ASN A 66 13.40 7.22 -3.59
C ASN A 66 11.89 7.16 -3.40
N VAL A 67 11.45 7.17 -2.15
CA VAL A 67 10.04 7.05 -1.81
C VAL A 67 9.32 8.35 -2.15
N GLU A 68 8.32 8.27 -3.02
CA GLU A 68 7.56 9.41 -3.53
C GLU A 68 6.07 9.19 -3.36
N PHE A 69 5.32 10.29 -3.24
CA PHE A 69 3.86 10.28 -3.20
C PHE A 69 3.28 9.90 -4.56
N VAL A 70 2.22 9.09 -4.55
CA VAL A 70 1.50 8.69 -5.75
C VAL A 70 0.07 9.21 -5.75
N ALA A 71 -0.72 8.82 -4.76
CA ALA A 71 -2.15 9.10 -4.73
C ALA A 71 -2.73 8.84 -3.34
N ILE A 72 -4.00 9.20 -3.18
CA ILE A 72 -4.80 8.87 -2.00
C ILE A 72 -6.02 8.10 -2.48
N THR A 73 -6.38 7.02 -1.79
CA THR A 73 -7.65 6.33 -1.99
C THR A 73 -8.51 6.47 -0.74
N ASN A 74 -9.82 6.49 -0.96
CA ASN A 74 -10.82 6.53 0.10
C ASN A 74 -11.46 5.15 0.19
N ASP A 75 -11.12 4.40 1.23
CA ASP A 75 -11.41 2.98 1.31
C ASP A 75 -12.39 2.68 2.45
N VAL A 76 -13.65 2.48 2.09
CA VAL A 76 -14.69 2.15 3.05
C VAL A 76 -14.89 0.66 3.06
N LEU A 77 -14.50 0.01 4.16
CA LEU A 77 -14.66 -1.43 4.39
C LEU A 77 -15.94 -1.64 5.20
N ALA A 78 -17.09 -1.58 4.51
CA ALA A 78 -18.40 -1.56 5.16
C ALA A 78 -18.69 -2.82 5.97
N ASP A 79 -18.27 -3.99 5.50
CA ASP A 79 -18.47 -5.28 6.15
C ASP A 79 -17.74 -5.43 7.49
N VAL A 80 -16.65 -4.67 7.69
CA VAL A 80 -15.92 -4.67 8.97
C VAL A 80 -16.03 -3.33 9.70
N GLY A 81 -16.82 -2.41 9.17
CA GLY A 81 -17.07 -1.10 9.80
C GLY A 81 -15.84 -0.22 9.89
N LYS A 82 -14.93 -0.31 8.94
CA LYS A 82 -13.69 0.48 8.92
C LYS A 82 -13.63 1.39 7.71
N HIS A 83 -13.06 2.56 7.92
CA HIS A 83 -12.83 3.54 6.87
C HIS A 83 -11.37 3.97 6.93
N TYR A 84 -10.67 3.83 5.80
CA TYR A 84 -9.28 4.24 5.66
C TYR A 84 -9.14 5.33 4.61
N LEU A 85 -8.35 6.32 4.93
CA LEU A 85 -7.76 7.18 3.92
C LEU A 85 -6.35 6.64 3.71
N THR A 86 -6.08 6.06 2.54
CA THR A 86 -4.80 5.42 2.26
C THR A 86 -3.93 6.34 1.44
N VAL A 87 -2.76 6.67 1.98
CA VAL A 87 -1.73 7.42 1.28
C VAL A 87 -0.82 6.42 0.56
N TRP A 88 -0.77 6.51 -0.77
CA TRP A 88 0.05 5.63 -1.58
C TRP A 88 1.38 6.27 -1.90
N MET A 89 2.44 5.57 -1.52
CA MET A 89 3.81 5.95 -1.81
C MET A 89 4.40 4.94 -2.80
N ARG A 90 5.47 5.31 -3.47
CA ARG A 90 6.18 4.45 -4.39
C ARG A 90 7.67 4.52 -4.11
N GLY A 91 8.35 3.39 -4.14
CA GLY A 91 9.78 3.33 -3.96
C GLY A 91 10.43 2.21 -4.75
N ASP A 92 11.74 2.32 -4.92
CA ASP A 92 12.54 1.33 -5.62
C ASP A 92 13.12 0.34 -4.63
N ALA A 93 12.99 -0.95 -4.91
CA ALA A 93 13.57 -2.00 -4.06
C ALA A 93 15.09 -1.98 -4.17
N GLU A 94 15.74 -2.06 -3.03
CA GLU A 94 17.19 -2.18 -2.93
C GLU A 94 17.56 -3.63 -2.67
N GLY A 95 18.35 -4.24 -3.55
CA GLY A 95 18.81 -5.62 -3.39
C GLY A 95 17.75 -6.68 -3.69
N ASP A 96 18.06 -7.95 -3.37
CA ASP A 96 17.30 -9.14 -3.78
C ASP A 96 16.70 -9.92 -2.61
N SER A 97 16.64 -9.38 -1.42
CA SER A 97 16.44 -10.16 -0.19
C SER A 97 14.99 -10.22 0.29
N ALA A 98 14.00 -10.13 -0.61
CA ALA A 98 12.59 -10.21 -0.23
C ALA A 98 12.27 -11.56 0.43
N LYS A 99 11.63 -11.49 1.60
CA LYS A 99 11.16 -12.67 2.34
C LYS A 99 10.05 -12.24 3.30
N VAL A 100 9.22 -13.18 3.73
CA VAL A 100 8.20 -12.89 4.74
C VAL A 100 8.89 -12.45 6.03
N GLY A 101 8.65 -11.20 6.43
CA GLY A 101 9.23 -10.63 7.63
C GLY A 101 8.35 -10.79 8.87
N ASP A 102 7.04 -10.67 8.71
CA ASP A 102 6.07 -10.79 9.79
C ASP A 102 5.08 -11.92 9.47
N ALA A 103 5.41 -13.13 9.91
CA ALA A 103 4.61 -14.32 9.62
C ALA A 103 3.24 -14.31 10.31
N ALA A 104 3.03 -13.46 11.32
CA ALA A 104 1.73 -13.33 11.97
C ALA A 104 0.72 -12.60 11.08
N GLU A 105 1.18 -11.65 10.27
CA GLU A 105 0.33 -10.86 9.39
C GLU A 105 0.41 -11.31 7.92
N ILE A 106 1.59 -11.73 7.47
CA ILE A 106 1.88 -12.01 6.07
C ILE A 106 2.03 -13.52 5.84
N LYS A 107 1.20 -14.05 4.95
CA LYS A 107 1.19 -15.47 4.60
C LYS A 107 2.19 -15.80 3.53
N GLU A 108 2.32 -14.95 2.52
CA GLU A 108 3.29 -15.10 1.43
C GLU A 108 3.56 -13.75 0.76
N ILE A 109 4.63 -13.68 0.00
CA ILE A 109 5.00 -12.52 -0.80
C ILE A 109 5.36 -12.98 -2.21
N GLY A 110 5.33 -12.04 -3.15
CA GLY A 110 5.74 -12.32 -4.51
C GLY A 110 5.92 -11.06 -5.34
N TRP A 111 6.58 -11.21 -6.48
CA TRP A 111 6.77 -10.15 -7.46
C TRP A 111 5.82 -10.40 -8.64
N PHE A 112 5.06 -9.39 -9.00
CA PHE A 112 4.01 -9.51 -10.01
C PHE A 112 4.10 -8.38 -11.03
N SER A 113 3.84 -8.71 -12.30
CA SER A 113 3.63 -7.70 -13.31
C SER A 113 2.33 -6.95 -13.02
N PRO A 114 2.28 -5.63 -13.24
CA PRO A 114 1.02 -4.89 -13.11
C PRO A 114 -0.09 -5.40 -14.04
N ASP A 115 0.27 -6.07 -15.12
CA ASP A 115 -0.67 -6.66 -16.08
C ASP A 115 -1.11 -8.08 -15.71
N ASP A 116 -0.51 -8.67 -14.69
CA ASP A 116 -0.80 -10.04 -14.26
C ASP A 116 -0.77 -10.14 -12.75
N LEU A 117 -1.71 -9.48 -12.12
CA LEU A 117 -1.82 -9.44 -10.67
C LEU A 117 -2.48 -10.70 -10.13
N PRO A 118 -2.11 -11.12 -8.91
CA PRO A 118 -2.78 -12.24 -8.25
C PRO A 118 -4.19 -11.83 -7.81
N SER A 119 -4.98 -12.80 -7.36
CA SER A 119 -6.31 -12.53 -6.83
C SER A 119 -6.58 -13.39 -5.59
N PRO A 120 -7.46 -12.97 -4.68
CA PRO A 120 -8.16 -11.68 -4.70
C PRO A 120 -7.29 -10.53 -4.21
N LEU A 121 -7.56 -9.32 -4.72
CA LEU A 121 -6.91 -8.10 -4.23
C LEU A 121 -7.70 -7.52 -3.06
N HIS A 122 -6.99 -6.90 -2.12
CA HIS A 122 -7.63 -6.13 -1.07
C HIS A 122 -8.31 -4.88 -1.65
N LEU A 123 -9.43 -4.47 -1.06
CA LEU A 123 -10.23 -3.36 -1.58
C LEU A 123 -9.43 -2.08 -1.83
N TYR A 124 -8.57 -1.69 -0.89
CA TYR A 124 -7.80 -0.45 -1.06
C TYR A 124 -6.85 -0.53 -2.27
N PHE A 125 -6.28 -1.68 -2.54
CA PHE A 125 -5.43 -1.88 -3.71
C PHE A 125 -6.26 -1.95 -5.00
N GLU A 126 -7.43 -2.58 -4.96
CA GLU A 126 -8.38 -2.54 -6.09
C GLU A 126 -8.76 -1.11 -6.44
N ASN A 127 -9.06 -0.27 -5.45
CA ASN A 127 -9.43 1.12 -5.69
C ASN A 127 -8.29 1.87 -6.39
N LEU A 128 -7.06 1.66 -5.94
CA LEU A 128 -5.90 2.29 -6.57
C LEU A 128 -5.72 1.82 -8.02
N MET A 129 -5.77 0.50 -8.24
CA MET A 129 -5.56 -0.09 -9.56
C MET A 129 -6.66 0.31 -10.55
N ALA A 130 -7.88 0.54 -10.06
CA ALA A 130 -8.99 1.00 -10.88
C ALA A 130 -8.98 2.50 -11.14
N GLY A 131 -7.99 3.23 -10.61
CA GLY A 131 -7.93 4.68 -10.75
C GLY A 131 -8.92 5.44 -9.88
N ARG A 132 -9.57 4.76 -8.93
CA ARG A 132 -10.46 5.40 -7.95
C ARG A 132 -9.63 6.02 -6.84
N CYS A 133 -8.89 7.05 -7.21
CA CYS A 133 -7.93 7.71 -6.34
C CYS A 133 -7.91 9.21 -6.61
N TRP A 134 -7.22 9.94 -5.77
CA TRP A 134 -6.98 11.36 -5.97
C TRP A 134 -5.47 11.62 -5.92
N PRO A 135 -4.86 12.26 -6.92
CA PRO A 135 -5.49 12.69 -8.18
C PRO A 135 -6.06 11.50 -8.95
N PRO A 136 -7.19 11.70 -9.67
CA PRO A 136 -7.77 10.62 -10.46
C PRO A 136 -6.82 10.18 -11.57
N SER A 137 -6.80 8.87 -11.79
CA SER A 137 -5.90 8.28 -12.79
C SER A 137 -6.70 7.31 -13.66
N PRO A 138 -6.54 7.36 -15.01
CA PRO A 138 -7.15 6.35 -15.85
C PRO A 138 -6.41 5.04 -15.64
N GLY A 139 -7.02 4.05 -15.01
CA GLY A 139 -6.51 2.69 -14.74
C GLY A 139 -5.00 2.50 -14.93
N ASN A 140 -4.35 1.64 -14.22
CA ASN A 140 -2.92 1.30 -14.30
C ASN A 140 -1.88 2.42 -14.36
N VAL A 141 -2.29 3.67 -14.59
CA VAL A 141 -1.38 4.80 -14.76
C VAL A 141 -0.56 5.11 -13.50
N PRO A 142 -1.07 4.91 -12.25
CA PRO A 142 -0.22 5.09 -11.08
C PRO A 142 0.99 4.16 -11.07
N PHE A 143 0.94 3.13 -11.87
CA PHE A 143 2.00 2.13 -11.99
C PHE A 143 2.72 2.17 -13.32
N ALA A 144 2.31 3.05 -14.22
CA ALA A 144 3.10 3.29 -15.40
C ALA A 144 4.45 3.82 -14.94
N VAL A 145 5.26 2.88 -14.54
CA VAL A 145 6.67 3.09 -14.36
C VAL A 145 7.17 3.33 -15.75
N THR A 146 7.21 4.57 -16.13
CA THR A 146 8.00 4.93 -17.29
C THR A 146 9.41 4.45 -16.95
N PRO A 147 9.96 3.51 -17.71
CA PRO A 147 11.38 3.25 -17.58
C PRO A 147 12.07 4.57 -17.86
N GLY A 148 12.53 5.17 -16.80
CA GLY A 148 13.31 6.41 -16.91
C GLY A 148 14.71 6.06 -17.29
#